data_686d250364b476c9e56d91e22f4acde9
#
_entry.id   686d250364b476c9e56d91e22f4acde9
#
_cell.length_a   1.000
_cell.length_b   1.000
_cell.length_c   1.000
_cell.angle_alpha   90.00
_cell.angle_beta   90.00
_cell.angle_gamma   90.00
#
_symmetry.space_group_name_H-M   'P 1'
#
loop_
_entity.id
_entity.type
_entity.pdbx_description
1 polymer ?
#
loop_
_entity_poly.entity_id
_entity_poly.type
_entity_poly.pdbx_seq_one_letter_code
_entity_poly.pdbx_strand_id
1 'polypeptide(L)'
;MKKYEVMFIVNAANDEVIKAAVKLVQDTVTRIGGTVDKVDEWGKRHLAYEVRHQSEGYYVVVDFQADPAEIKELDRVIKIHEEIIRHIIVKQDD
;
A
#
# COMPACT_ATOMS: atom_id res chain seq x y z
N MET A 1 19.50 -4.80 -1.69
CA MET A 1 18.13 -4.43 -1.32
C MET A 1 17.51 -5.49 -0.42
N LYS A 2 16.57 -5.07 0.42
CA LYS A 2 15.84 -5.98 1.29
C LYS A 2 14.44 -6.19 0.76
N LYS A 3 13.83 -7.33 1.12
CA LYS A 3 12.45 -7.65 0.73
C LYS A 3 11.48 -7.12 1.76
N TYR A 4 10.42 -6.50 1.26
CA TYR A 4 9.36 -5.92 2.09
C TYR A 4 8.00 -6.28 1.53
N GLU A 5 7.01 -6.16 2.40
CA GLU A 5 5.61 -6.28 2.01
C GLU A 5 4.88 -5.06 2.55
N VAL A 6 4.13 -4.39 1.72
CA VAL A 6 3.23 -3.33 2.18
C VAL A 6 1.80 -3.77 1.96
N MET A 7 1.02 -3.78 3.04
CA MET A 7 -0.41 -4.01 2.95
C MET A 7 -1.09 -2.67 3.19
N PHE A 8 -2.02 -2.32 2.32
CA PHE A 8 -2.76 -1.08 2.49
C PHE A 8 -4.24 -1.27 2.16
N ILE A 9 -5.04 -0.44 2.78
CA ILE A 9 -6.49 -0.45 2.63
C ILE A 9 -6.88 0.87 1.97
N VAL A 10 -7.57 0.77 0.83
CA VAL A 10 -7.98 1.92 0.04
C VAL A 10 -9.47 2.14 0.23
N ASN A 11 -9.90 3.40 0.20
CA ASN A 11 -11.30 3.76 0.15
C ASN A 11 -11.95 3.05 -1.06
N ALA A 12 -12.97 2.24 -0.79
CA ALA A 12 -13.61 1.40 -1.80
C ALA A 12 -14.71 2.13 -2.58
N ALA A 13 -14.70 3.47 -2.61
CA ALA A 13 -15.76 4.26 -3.22
C ALA A 13 -15.89 4.01 -4.73
N ASN A 14 -14.77 3.88 -5.43
CA ASN A 14 -14.80 3.56 -6.86
C ASN A 14 -13.47 2.95 -7.33
N ASP A 15 -13.53 2.30 -8.51
CA ASP A 15 -12.37 1.59 -9.04
C ASP A 15 -11.22 2.52 -9.43
N GLU A 16 -11.52 3.74 -9.86
CA GLU A 16 -10.47 4.69 -10.25
C GLU A 16 -9.60 5.08 -9.07
N VAL A 17 -10.22 5.27 -7.90
CA VAL A 17 -9.51 5.58 -6.67
C VAL A 17 -8.58 4.43 -6.29
N ILE A 18 -9.09 3.21 -6.40
CA ILE A 18 -8.31 2.00 -6.09
C ILE A 18 -7.10 1.89 -7.02
N LYS A 19 -7.32 2.04 -8.33
CA LYS A 19 -6.25 1.96 -9.32
C LYS A 19 -5.20 3.04 -9.10
N ALA A 20 -5.63 4.25 -8.77
CA ALA A 20 -4.71 5.36 -8.51
C ALA A 20 -3.84 5.09 -7.28
N ALA A 21 -4.43 4.53 -6.24
CA ALA A 21 -3.68 4.20 -5.03
C ALA A 21 -2.64 3.10 -5.28
N VAL A 22 -3.02 2.05 -6.00
CA VAL A 22 -2.11 0.96 -6.35
C VAL A 22 -0.97 1.49 -7.20
N LYS A 23 -1.28 2.32 -8.19
CA LYS A 23 -0.26 2.94 -9.05
C LYS A 23 0.68 3.83 -8.25
N LEU A 24 0.14 4.61 -7.32
CA LEU A 24 0.96 5.48 -6.46
C LEU A 24 2.01 4.67 -5.70
N VAL A 25 1.60 3.56 -5.10
CA VAL A 25 2.51 2.71 -4.33
C VAL A 25 3.59 2.12 -5.24
N GLN A 26 3.19 1.58 -6.40
CA GLN A 26 4.14 1.01 -7.36
C GLN A 26 5.12 2.06 -7.88
N ASP A 27 4.62 3.22 -8.27
CA ASP A 27 5.44 4.31 -8.79
C ASP A 27 6.42 4.82 -7.73
N THR A 28 5.99 4.87 -6.48
CA THR A 28 6.84 5.31 -5.38
C THR A 28 7.96 4.31 -5.14
N VAL A 29 7.65 3.01 -5.14
CA VAL A 29 8.68 1.97 -5.01
C VAL A 29 9.73 2.12 -6.10
N THR A 30 9.30 2.32 -7.33
CA THR A 30 10.22 2.51 -8.46
C THR A 30 11.05 3.78 -8.30
N ARG A 31 10.41 4.86 -7.88
CA ARG A 31 11.06 6.16 -7.71
C ARG A 31 12.16 6.13 -6.65
N ILE A 32 11.96 5.37 -5.58
CA ILE A 32 12.99 5.25 -4.53
C ILE A 32 14.06 4.20 -4.87
N GLY A 33 14.08 3.73 -6.10
CA GLY A 33 15.09 2.77 -6.57
C GLY A 33 14.77 1.32 -6.27
N GLY A 34 13.55 1.04 -5.85
CA GLY A 34 13.13 -0.33 -5.56
C GLY A 34 12.54 -1.05 -6.75
N THR A 35 12.15 -2.29 -6.52
CA THR A 35 11.54 -3.15 -7.54
C THR A 35 10.27 -3.78 -6.97
N VAL A 36 9.17 -3.69 -7.71
CA VAL A 36 7.93 -4.36 -7.34
C VAL A 36 8.00 -5.81 -7.83
N ASP A 37 7.87 -6.76 -6.92
CA ASP A 37 7.90 -8.18 -7.23
C ASP A 37 6.51 -8.74 -7.52
N LYS A 38 5.51 -8.32 -6.75
CA LYS A 38 4.16 -8.85 -6.88
C LYS A 38 3.15 -7.86 -6.33
N VAL A 39 2.01 -7.76 -7.00
CA VAL A 39 0.85 -7.01 -6.51
C VAL A 39 -0.30 -7.99 -6.35
N ASP A 40 -0.83 -8.10 -5.13
CA ASP A 40 -1.91 -9.01 -4.81
C ASP A 40 -3.10 -8.19 -4.33
N GLU A 41 -4.16 -8.15 -5.11
CA GLU A 41 -5.38 -7.41 -4.78
C GLU A 41 -6.38 -8.37 -4.15
N TRP A 42 -6.59 -8.22 -2.85
CA TRP A 42 -7.49 -9.10 -2.10
C TRP A 42 -8.96 -8.74 -2.30
N GLY A 43 -9.22 -7.53 -2.74
CA GLY A 43 -10.58 -7.08 -2.99
C GLY A 43 -11.22 -6.37 -1.80
N LYS A 44 -12.51 -6.11 -1.96
CA LYS A 44 -13.30 -5.38 -0.97
C LYS A 44 -13.59 -6.26 0.24
N ARG A 45 -13.35 -5.72 1.43
CA ARG A 45 -13.58 -6.41 2.69
C ARG A 45 -14.27 -5.47 3.68
N HIS A 46 -15.05 -6.05 4.58
CA HIS A 46 -15.60 -5.31 5.71
C HIS A 46 -14.51 -5.08 6.75
N LEU A 47 -14.44 -3.86 7.25
CA LEU A 47 -13.52 -3.53 8.33
C LEU A 47 -14.13 -4.04 9.64
N ALA A 48 -13.28 -4.48 10.57
CA ALA A 48 -13.73 -4.96 11.88
C ALA A 48 -14.43 -3.85 12.67
N TYR A 49 -14.06 -2.60 12.41
CA TYR A 49 -14.69 -1.42 12.95
C TYR A 49 -14.53 -0.29 11.93
N GLU A 50 -15.38 0.71 12.05
CA GLU A 50 -15.38 1.84 11.13
C GLU A 50 -14.11 2.68 11.29
N VAL A 51 -13.45 2.97 10.17
CA VAL A 51 -12.28 3.85 10.13
C VAL A 51 -12.62 5.03 9.23
N ARG A 52 -12.52 6.26 9.75
CA ARG A 52 -12.85 7.49 9.00
C ARG A 52 -14.24 7.40 8.37
N HIS A 53 -15.20 6.84 9.09
CA HIS A 53 -16.58 6.66 8.63
C HIS A 53 -16.70 5.68 7.46
N GLN A 54 -15.68 4.83 7.26
CA GLN A 54 -15.70 3.78 6.24
C GLN A 54 -15.87 2.43 6.93
N SER A 55 -16.84 1.66 6.49
CA SER A 55 -17.09 0.31 6.99
C SER A 55 -16.50 -0.77 6.09
N GLU A 56 -16.07 -0.39 4.89
CA GLU A 56 -15.45 -1.29 3.91
C GLU A 56 -14.19 -0.69 3.36
N GLY A 57 -13.25 -1.55 2.99
CA GLY A 57 -12.02 -1.12 2.35
C GLY A 57 -11.58 -2.13 1.30
N TYR A 58 -10.79 -1.68 0.36
CA TYR A 58 -10.19 -2.53 -0.66
C TYR A 58 -8.76 -2.86 -0.22
N TYR A 59 -8.47 -4.13 -0.04
CA TYR A 59 -7.18 -4.60 0.48
C TYR A 59 -6.22 -4.93 -0.66
N VAL A 60 -5.02 -4.39 -0.57
CA VAL A 60 -3.95 -4.65 -1.54
C VAL A 60 -2.66 -4.96 -0.78
N VAL A 61 -1.94 -5.96 -1.28
CA VAL A 61 -0.63 -6.33 -0.74
C VAL A 61 0.39 -6.24 -1.88
N VAL A 62 1.47 -5.51 -1.65
CA VAL A 62 2.54 -5.36 -2.64
C VAL A 62 3.85 -5.91 -2.05
N ASP A 63 4.42 -6.91 -2.71
CA ASP A 63 5.74 -7.42 -2.38
C ASP A 63 6.76 -6.66 -3.21
N PHE A 64 7.78 -6.13 -2.55
CA PHE A 64 8.77 -5.32 -3.23
C PHE A 64 10.14 -5.42 -2.57
N GLN A 65 11.15 -4.93 -3.27
CA GLN A 65 12.50 -4.84 -2.74
C GLN A 65 12.93 -3.38 -2.77
N ALA A 66 13.60 -2.94 -1.73
CA ALA A 66 14.09 -1.58 -1.63
C ALA A 66 15.23 -1.49 -0.60
N ASP A 67 15.93 -0.38 -0.66
CA ASP A 67 16.95 -0.05 0.35
C ASP A 67 16.22 0.33 1.64
N PRO A 68 16.61 -0.23 2.80
CA PRO A 68 16.00 0.15 4.08
C PRO A 68 15.99 1.65 4.34
N ALA A 69 16.98 2.38 3.86
CA ALA A 69 17.05 3.83 4.04
C ALA A 69 15.92 4.58 3.32
N GLU A 70 15.31 3.96 2.32
CA GLU A 70 14.27 4.59 1.51
C GLU A 70 12.85 4.29 1.98
N ILE A 71 12.69 3.39 2.96
CA ILE A 71 11.37 2.98 3.44
C ILE A 71 10.61 4.14 4.09
N LYS A 72 11.32 5.04 4.73
CA LYS A 72 10.71 6.23 5.35
C LYS A 72 9.99 7.09 4.30
N GLU A 73 10.57 7.21 3.12
CA GLU A 73 9.95 7.99 2.05
C GLU A 73 8.69 7.32 1.53
N LEU A 74 8.73 6.00 1.35
CA LEU A 74 7.54 5.25 0.93
C LEU A 74 6.42 5.42 1.96
N ASP A 75 6.75 5.25 3.24
CA ASP A 75 5.78 5.41 4.33
C ASP A 75 5.17 6.81 4.32
N ARG A 76 5.99 7.83 4.14
CA ARG A 76 5.54 9.22 4.11
C ARG A 76 4.55 9.47 2.96
N VAL A 77 4.87 8.99 1.77
CA VAL A 77 4.03 9.19 0.59
C VAL A 77 2.67 8.50 0.76
N ILE A 78 2.68 7.27 1.25
CA ILE A 78 1.44 6.53 1.49
C ILE A 78 0.60 7.23 2.55
N LYS A 79 1.26 7.67 3.62
CA LYS A 79 0.58 8.28 4.77
C LYS A 79 -0.17 9.56 4.42
N ILE A 80 0.35 10.36 3.49
CA ILE A 80 -0.28 11.60 3.09
C ILE A 80 -1.34 11.43 2.00
N HIS A 81 -1.48 10.23 1.45
CA HIS A 81 -2.48 9.97 0.42
C HIS A 81 -3.82 9.67 1.08
N GLU A 82 -4.76 10.60 0.98
CA GLU A 82 -6.03 10.54 1.70
C GLU A 82 -6.87 9.31 1.39
N GLU A 83 -6.77 8.77 0.19
CA GLU A 83 -7.58 7.62 -0.22
C GLU A 83 -7.08 6.31 0.37
N ILE A 84 -5.85 6.29 0.88
CA ILE A 84 -5.34 5.13 1.61
C ILE A 84 -5.68 5.31 3.08
N ILE A 85 -6.62 4.49 3.56
CA ILE A 85 -7.15 4.61 4.91
C ILE A 85 -6.13 4.15 5.95
N ARG A 86 -5.41 3.08 5.62
CA ARG A 86 -4.49 2.44 6.54
C ARG A 86 -3.43 1.67 5.77
N HIS A 87 -2.22 1.60 6.32
CA HIS A 87 -1.16 0.79 5.70
C HIS A 87 -0.19 0.26 6.77
N ILE A 88 0.50 -0.80 6.41
CA ILE A 88 1.57 -1.37 7.23
C ILE A 88 2.66 -1.88 6.30
N ILE A 89 3.92 -1.58 6.65
CA ILE A 89 5.09 -2.05 5.90
C ILE A 89 5.84 -3.01 6.80
N VAL A 90 6.05 -4.23 6.30
CA VAL A 90 6.72 -5.29 7.04
C VAL A 90 7.94 -5.75 6.27
N LYS A 91 9.06 -5.87 6.96
CA LYS A 91 10.27 -6.44 6.37
C LYS A 91 10.13 -7.96 6.38
N GLN A 92 10.33 -8.56 5.21
CA GLN A 92 10.27 -10.01 5.10
C GLN A 92 11.64 -10.60 5.44
N ASP A 93 11.66 -11.59 6.32
CA ASP A 93 12.88 -12.31 6.64
C ASP A 93 13.06 -13.44 5.63
N ASP A 94 14.30 -13.63 5.24
CA ASP A 94 14.67 -14.73 4.33
C ASP A 94 14.72 -16.05 5.07
#